data_23de854fc0a28df6151e7c22e12dfef8
#
_entry.id   23de854fc0a28df6151e7c22e12dfef8
#
_cell.length_a   1.000
_cell.length_b   1.000
_cell.length_c   1.000
_cell.angle_alpha   90.00
_cell.angle_beta   90.00
_cell.angle_gamma   90.00
#
_symmetry.space_group_name_H-M   'P 1'
#
loop_
_entity.id
_entity.type
_entity.pdbx_description
1 polymer ?
#
loop_
_entity_poly.entity_id
_entity_poly.type
_entity_poly.pdbx_seq_one_letter_code
_entity_poly.pdbx_strand_id
1 'polypeptide(L)'
;WSSDVCSSDLESVTNESNYINAEPEKQHAFTEALNNAKEIVNEQQATLDANSINQKAQAILTTKNALDGEEQLRRAKENADQEINTLNQLTDAQRNSEKGLVNSSQTRTEVASQLAKAKELNKVMEQLNNLINGKNQMINSSKFINEDANQQQAYSNAIASAEVLKNKSQNPELDKVTIEQAINNINSAINNLNGEAKLTKAKEDAVASINNLSGLTNEQKTKENQAVNDSQTRDQVANVLRDSKALDQSMQTLRDLVNNQNVIHSTSNYFNEDSTQKNTYDNAIDNGSTYITGQHNSELNKSTIDQTISQINTAKNDLHGAEKLQRDKGTANQEIGQLGYLNDPQKSAEESLVNGSNTRSEVEEHLNEAKSLNNAMKQLRDKVAEKTNVKQSSDYINDSTEHQRGYDQALQEAENIINEIGNPTLNKSEIEQKLQQLTDAQNALQGSHLLEEAKNNAITEINKLTALNDAQRQ
;
A
#
# COMPACT_ATOMS: atom_id res chain seq x y z
N TRP A 1 -110.22 2.41 18.84
CA TRP A 1 -108.81 2.11 18.79
C TRP A 1 -108.70 0.66 18.34
N SER A 2 -108.22 0.48 17.11
CA SER A 2 -107.87 -0.85 16.62
C SER A 2 -106.65 -1.32 17.42
N SER A 3 -106.78 -2.41 18.16
CA SER A 3 -105.77 -2.94 19.10
C SER A 3 -104.45 -3.33 18.39
N ASP A 4 -104.46 -3.50 17.08
CA ASP A 4 -103.31 -3.98 16.29
C ASP A 4 -102.34 -2.86 15.87
N VAL A 5 -102.85 -1.60 15.72
CA VAL A 5 -102.02 -0.48 15.32
C VAL A 5 -101.21 0.11 16.49
N CYS A 6 -101.70 0.04 17.74
CA CYS A 6 -101.00 0.66 18.85
C CYS A 6 -99.89 -0.22 19.51
N SER A 7 -100.00 -1.55 19.46
CA SER A 7 -98.97 -2.40 20.09
C SER A 7 -97.71 -2.57 19.19
N SER A 8 -97.89 -2.69 17.88
CA SER A 8 -96.82 -2.80 16.95
C SER A 8 -96.00 -1.49 16.82
N ASP A 9 -96.71 -0.33 16.91
CA ASP A 9 -96.01 0.97 16.82
C ASP A 9 -95.18 1.28 18.07
N LEU A 10 -95.65 0.86 19.26
CA LEU A 10 -94.88 1.04 20.50
C LEU A 10 -93.74 0.03 20.68
N GLU A 11 -93.86 -1.18 20.14
CA GLU A 11 -92.80 -2.15 20.07
C GLU A 11 -91.70 -1.69 19.08
N SER A 12 -92.07 -1.02 18.00
CA SER A 12 -91.11 -0.45 17.06
C SER A 12 -90.15 0.57 17.71
N VAL A 13 -90.61 1.30 18.75
CA VAL A 13 -89.79 2.26 19.51
C VAL A 13 -88.54 1.64 20.09
N THR A 14 -88.56 0.37 20.49
CA THR A 14 -87.40 -0.33 21.01
C THR A 14 -86.31 -0.55 19.94
N ASN A 15 -86.65 -0.41 18.66
CA ASN A 15 -85.75 -0.50 17.57
C ASN A 15 -85.25 0.92 17.05
N GLU A 16 -85.87 1.98 17.65
CA GLU A 16 -85.49 3.35 17.29
C GLU A 16 -84.19 3.77 17.99
N SER A 17 -83.39 4.61 17.33
CA SER A 17 -82.10 5.17 17.82
C SER A 17 -82.28 5.83 19.19
N ASN A 18 -83.43 6.49 19.40
CA ASN A 18 -83.74 7.18 20.66
C ASN A 18 -83.91 6.25 21.85
N TYR A 19 -84.29 4.99 21.62
CA TYR A 19 -84.37 3.91 22.70
C TYR A 19 -82.97 3.22 22.78
N ILE A 20 -82.44 2.73 21.67
CA ILE A 20 -81.22 1.91 21.65
C ILE A 20 -80.06 2.65 22.33
N ASN A 21 -79.93 3.93 22.15
CA ASN A 21 -78.81 4.75 22.66
C ASN A 21 -79.16 5.48 23.99
N ALA A 22 -80.42 5.36 24.56
CA ALA A 22 -80.80 6.00 25.83
C ALA A 22 -80.00 5.44 27.02
N GLU A 23 -79.93 6.19 28.11
CA GLU A 23 -79.39 5.67 29.35
C GLU A 23 -80.17 4.44 29.82
N PRO A 24 -79.57 3.43 30.42
CA PRO A 24 -80.23 2.16 30.83
C PRO A 24 -81.49 2.33 31.73
N GLU A 25 -81.44 3.32 32.57
CA GLU A 25 -82.57 3.61 33.47
C GLU A 25 -83.79 4.08 32.64
N LYS A 26 -83.64 4.85 31.63
CA LYS A 26 -84.70 5.34 30.72
C LYS A 26 -85.21 4.24 29.79
N GLN A 27 -84.34 3.38 29.28
CA GLN A 27 -84.74 2.18 28.55
C GLN A 27 -85.60 1.25 29.44
N HIS A 28 -85.19 1.00 30.70
CA HIS A 28 -85.83 0.18 31.62
C HIS A 28 -87.20 0.79 31.95
N ALA A 29 -87.34 2.08 32.31
CA ALA A 29 -88.53 2.78 32.59
C ALA A 29 -89.60 2.69 31.48
N PHE A 30 -89.14 2.88 30.21
CA PHE A 30 -90.03 2.71 29.04
C PHE A 30 -90.49 1.26 28.87
N THR A 31 -89.54 0.30 28.96
CA THR A 31 -89.83 -1.13 28.84
C THR A 31 -90.80 -1.60 29.91
N GLU A 32 -90.65 -1.15 31.16
CA GLU A 32 -91.51 -1.42 32.26
C GLU A 32 -92.90 -0.83 32.03
N ALA A 33 -92.98 0.44 31.62
CA ALA A 33 -94.29 1.08 31.31
C ALA A 33 -94.99 0.36 30.16
N LEU A 34 -94.23 -0.09 29.11
CA LEU A 34 -94.81 -0.89 28.04
C LEU A 34 -95.29 -2.24 28.46
N ASN A 35 -94.55 -2.96 29.30
CA ASN A 35 -94.97 -4.27 29.83
C ASN A 35 -96.22 -4.15 30.73
N ASN A 36 -96.21 -3.16 31.62
CA ASN A 36 -97.37 -2.87 32.49
C ASN A 36 -98.62 -2.51 31.69
N ALA A 37 -98.47 -1.91 30.50
CA ALA A 37 -99.61 -1.65 29.63
C ALA A 37 -100.08 -2.91 28.87
N LYS A 38 -99.15 -3.78 28.47
CA LYS A 38 -99.42 -5.08 27.80
C LYS A 38 -100.18 -6.00 28.73
N GLU A 39 -99.93 -5.96 30.03
CA GLU A 39 -100.70 -6.73 31.00
C GLU A 39 -102.19 -6.43 30.92
N ILE A 40 -102.59 -5.14 30.83
CA ILE A 40 -104.01 -4.75 30.66
C ILE A 40 -104.57 -5.22 29.32
N VAL A 41 -103.84 -5.14 28.23
CA VAL A 41 -104.27 -5.57 26.88
C VAL A 41 -104.46 -7.09 26.79
N ASN A 42 -103.66 -7.85 27.55
CA ASN A 42 -103.66 -9.32 27.55
C ASN A 42 -104.52 -9.94 28.64
N GLU A 43 -105.16 -9.10 29.52
CA GLU A 43 -106.08 -9.60 30.55
C GLU A 43 -107.29 -10.32 29.94
N GLN A 44 -107.64 -11.52 30.50
CA GLN A 44 -108.81 -12.29 30.05
C GLN A 44 -110.16 -11.63 30.41
N GLN A 45 -110.13 -10.68 31.34
CA GLN A 45 -111.25 -9.83 31.66
C GLN A 45 -110.94 -8.38 31.35
N ALA A 46 -111.65 -7.78 30.43
CA ALA A 46 -111.45 -6.40 30.02
C ALA A 46 -111.70 -5.45 31.20
N THR A 47 -110.76 -4.60 31.55
CA THR A 47 -111.01 -3.54 32.53
C THR A 47 -111.79 -2.43 31.86
N LEU A 48 -112.82 -1.91 32.63
CA LEU A 48 -113.61 -0.73 32.21
C LEU A 48 -113.12 0.56 32.90
N ASP A 49 -112.07 0.49 33.68
CA ASP A 49 -111.49 1.66 34.35
C ASP A 49 -110.67 2.50 33.35
N ALA A 50 -111.38 3.50 32.79
CA ALA A 50 -110.75 4.44 31.87
C ALA A 50 -109.57 5.22 32.48
N ASN A 51 -109.55 5.45 33.80
CA ASN A 51 -108.46 6.13 34.48
C ASN A 51 -107.20 5.28 34.52
N SER A 52 -107.35 3.97 34.79
CA SER A 52 -106.19 3.05 34.76
C SER A 52 -105.60 2.93 33.38
N ILE A 53 -106.41 2.82 32.33
CA ILE A 53 -105.93 2.79 30.92
C ILE A 53 -105.19 4.09 30.54
N ASN A 54 -105.80 5.25 30.93
CA ASN A 54 -105.15 6.56 30.63
C ASN A 54 -103.85 6.73 31.42
N GLN A 55 -103.76 6.28 32.66
CA GLN A 55 -102.52 6.36 33.43
C GLN A 55 -101.43 5.51 32.82
N LYS A 56 -101.67 4.31 32.33
CA LYS A 56 -100.69 3.46 31.65
C LYS A 56 -100.26 4.07 30.30
N ALA A 57 -101.26 4.60 29.51
CA ALA A 57 -100.93 5.27 28.25
C ALA A 57 -100.10 6.51 28.51
N GLN A 58 -100.37 7.31 29.51
CA GLN A 58 -99.60 8.49 29.89
C GLN A 58 -98.21 8.10 30.42
N ALA A 59 -98.05 6.99 31.12
CA ALA A 59 -96.80 6.48 31.61
C ALA A 59 -95.91 6.10 30.41
N ILE A 60 -96.42 5.40 29.36
CA ILE A 60 -95.71 5.09 28.13
C ILE A 60 -95.24 6.38 27.40
N LEU A 61 -96.15 7.34 27.23
CA LEU A 61 -95.87 8.60 26.57
C LEU A 61 -94.80 9.39 27.35
N THR A 62 -94.90 9.45 28.67
CA THR A 62 -93.93 10.13 29.52
C THR A 62 -92.56 9.48 29.44
N THR A 63 -92.49 8.15 29.56
CA THR A 63 -91.24 7.43 29.48
C THR A 63 -90.62 7.43 28.05
N LYS A 64 -91.45 7.36 27.00
CA LYS A 64 -91.06 7.55 25.62
C LYS A 64 -90.38 8.92 25.39
N ASN A 65 -91.07 9.99 25.87
CA ASN A 65 -90.57 11.38 25.72
C ASN A 65 -89.37 11.64 26.61
N ALA A 66 -89.14 10.82 27.64
CA ALA A 66 -87.93 10.89 28.46
C ALA A 66 -86.71 10.15 27.85
N LEU A 67 -86.87 9.37 26.75
CA LEU A 67 -85.80 8.75 26.03
C LEU A 67 -84.94 9.85 25.42
N ASP A 68 -83.61 9.72 25.54
CA ASP A 68 -82.61 10.71 25.13
C ASP A 68 -81.48 10.09 24.28
N GLY A 69 -81.77 8.91 23.73
CA GLY A 69 -80.74 8.15 23.03
C GLY A 69 -80.09 8.87 21.85
N GLU A 70 -80.82 9.65 21.05
CA GLU A 70 -80.33 10.46 20.00
C GLU A 70 -79.33 11.52 20.49
N GLU A 71 -79.66 12.19 21.60
CA GLU A 71 -78.74 13.19 22.20
C GLU A 71 -77.52 12.49 22.83
N GLN A 72 -77.71 11.36 23.45
CA GLN A 72 -76.59 10.56 24.01
C GLN A 72 -75.68 10.03 22.92
N LEU A 73 -76.21 9.58 21.77
CA LEU A 73 -75.44 9.18 20.62
C LEU A 73 -74.66 10.37 20.03
N ARG A 74 -75.36 11.54 19.89
CA ARG A 74 -74.68 12.79 19.39
C ARG A 74 -73.54 13.17 20.31
N ARG A 75 -73.73 13.20 21.63
CA ARG A 75 -72.68 13.51 22.61
C ARG A 75 -71.52 12.50 22.55
N ALA A 76 -71.83 11.21 22.44
CA ALA A 76 -70.86 10.17 22.31
C ALA A 76 -69.95 10.39 21.06
N LYS A 77 -70.54 10.75 19.90
CA LYS A 77 -69.86 11.08 18.68
C LYS A 77 -68.99 12.32 18.87
N GLU A 78 -69.49 13.40 19.42
CA GLU A 78 -68.74 14.65 19.67
C GLU A 78 -67.56 14.42 20.61
N ASN A 79 -67.74 13.65 21.70
CA ASN A 79 -66.64 13.31 22.60
C ASN A 79 -65.60 12.44 21.91
N ALA A 80 -65.99 11.46 21.10
CA ALA A 80 -65.12 10.61 20.37
C ALA A 80 -64.33 11.43 19.33
N ASP A 81 -64.97 12.35 18.61
CA ASP A 81 -64.29 13.27 17.65
C ASP A 81 -63.25 14.15 18.35
N GLN A 82 -63.60 14.68 19.57
CA GLN A 82 -62.63 15.45 20.37
C GLN A 82 -61.41 14.59 20.78
N GLU A 83 -61.66 13.36 21.27
CA GLU A 83 -60.56 12.44 21.63
C GLU A 83 -59.70 12.07 20.39
N ILE A 84 -60.30 11.77 19.23
CA ILE A 84 -59.56 11.48 17.98
C ILE A 84 -58.70 12.66 17.58
N ASN A 85 -59.14 13.92 17.80
CA ASN A 85 -58.31 15.09 17.54
C ASN A 85 -57.02 15.12 18.37
N THR A 86 -57.00 14.53 19.55
CA THR A 86 -55.81 14.46 20.42
C THR A 86 -54.84 13.34 20.02
N LEU A 87 -55.23 12.44 19.12
CA LEU A 87 -54.39 11.33 18.63
C LEU A 87 -53.34 11.84 17.63
N ASN A 88 -52.27 12.40 18.16
CA ASN A 88 -51.24 13.15 17.43
C ASN A 88 -50.30 12.29 16.57
N GLN A 89 -50.32 10.99 16.74
CA GLN A 89 -49.52 10.07 15.93
C GLN A 89 -50.19 9.68 14.63
N LEU A 90 -51.53 9.84 14.57
CA LEU A 90 -52.30 9.65 13.35
C LEU A 90 -52.03 10.83 12.38
N THR A 91 -52.02 10.53 11.09
CA THR A 91 -52.07 11.59 10.04
C THR A 91 -53.43 12.27 10.03
N ASP A 92 -53.52 13.46 9.45
CA ASP A 92 -54.83 14.17 9.30
C ASP A 92 -55.80 13.34 8.48
N ALA A 93 -55.37 12.62 7.47
CA ALA A 93 -56.17 11.73 6.66
C ALA A 93 -56.78 10.59 7.52
N GLN A 94 -55.94 9.94 8.38
CA GLN A 94 -56.41 8.89 9.29
C GLN A 94 -57.40 9.45 10.30
N ARG A 95 -57.11 10.58 10.97
CA ARG A 95 -58.02 11.23 11.90
C ARG A 95 -59.36 11.54 11.25
N ASN A 96 -59.37 12.10 10.04
CA ASN A 96 -60.59 12.41 9.34
C ASN A 96 -61.39 11.15 8.97
N SER A 97 -60.73 10.08 8.55
CA SER A 97 -61.37 8.81 8.25
C SER A 97 -61.96 8.15 9.50
N GLU A 98 -61.22 8.14 10.62
CA GLU A 98 -61.71 7.60 11.88
C GLU A 98 -62.95 8.38 12.41
N LYS A 99 -62.93 9.72 12.30
CA LYS A 99 -64.13 10.55 12.59
C LYS A 99 -65.29 10.22 11.66
N GLY A 100 -65.03 9.98 10.37
CA GLY A 100 -66.05 9.53 9.46
C GLY A 100 -66.71 8.22 9.90
N LEU A 101 -65.91 7.25 10.37
CA LEU A 101 -66.41 5.98 10.92
C LEU A 101 -67.22 6.18 12.21
N VAL A 102 -66.74 7.02 13.14
CA VAL A 102 -67.50 7.40 14.36
C VAL A 102 -68.78 8.06 13.98
N ASN A 103 -68.82 9.00 13.05
CA ASN A 103 -70.05 9.71 12.66
C ASN A 103 -71.02 8.84 11.89
N SER A 104 -70.59 7.78 11.22
CA SER A 104 -71.46 6.78 10.58
C SER A 104 -72.05 5.75 11.55
N SER A 105 -71.53 5.62 12.76
CA SER A 105 -72.02 4.70 13.79
C SER A 105 -73.50 4.97 14.21
N GLN A 106 -74.26 3.93 14.39
CA GLN A 106 -75.67 4.00 14.73
C GLN A 106 -75.92 3.81 16.25
N THR A 107 -74.92 3.30 16.95
CA THR A 107 -75.05 3.06 18.40
C THR A 107 -73.81 3.62 19.16
N ARG A 108 -74.05 3.97 20.45
CA ARG A 108 -72.98 4.38 21.38
C ARG A 108 -71.91 3.30 21.54
N THR A 109 -72.27 2.02 21.46
CA THR A 109 -71.33 0.89 21.50
C THR A 109 -70.39 0.88 20.24
N GLU A 110 -70.98 1.13 19.07
CA GLU A 110 -70.19 1.26 17.82
C GLU A 110 -69.23 2.46 17.91
N VAL A 111 -69.70 3.61 18.41
CA VAL A 111 -68.88 4.81 18.66
C VAL A 111 -67.64 4.48 19.53
N ALA A 112 -67.94 3.80 20.70
CA ALA A 112 -66.89 3.39 21.64
C ALA A 112 -65.93 2.40 21.01
N SER A 113 -66.41 1.44 20.19
CA SER A 113 -65.58 0.48 19.47
C SER A 113 -64.68 1.16 18.45
N GLN A 114 -65.22 2.12 17.67
CA GLN A 114 -64.38 2.86 16.68
C GLN A 114 -63.35 3.74 17.37
N LEU A 115 -63.70 4.44 18.44
CA LEU A 115 -62.74 5.20 19.23
C LEU A 115 -61.63 4.32 19.80
N ALA A 116 -61.96 3.11 20.29
CA ALA A 116 -60.97 2.16 20.77
C ALA A 116 -60.00 1.73 19.63
N LYS A 117 -60.53 1.47 18.42
CA LYS A 117 -59.70 1.14 17.24
C LYS A 117 -58.77 2.30 16.86
N ALA A 118 -59.30 3.54 16.85
CA ALA A 118 -58.48 4.72 16.56
C ALA A 118 -57.33 4.90 17.57
N LYS A 119 -57.62 4.65 18.88
CA LYS A 119 -56.56 4.68 19.93
C LYS A 119 -55.52 3.60 19.73
N GLU A 120 -55.90 2.38 19.38
CA GLU A 120 -54.94 1.30 19.05
C GLU A 120 -54.15 1.61 17.79
N LEU A 121 -54.78 2.15 16.74
CA LEU A 121 -54.10 2.63 15.55
C LEU A 121 -53.04 3.70 15.88
N ASN A 122 -53.41 4.67 16.76
CA ASN A 122 -52.47 5.70 17.21
C ASN A 122 -51.22 5.12 17.87
N LYS A 123 -51.33 4.05 18.68
CA LYS A 123 -50.19 3.39 19.33
C LYS A 123 -49.24 2.74 18.28
N VAL A 124 -49.78 2.02 17.29
CA VAL A 124 -48.96 1.40 16.29
C VAL A 124 -48.36 2.43 15.35
N MET A 125 -49.07 3.53 15.06
CA MET A 125 -48.51 4.65 14.32
C MET A 125 -47.39 5.36 15.06
N GLU A 126 -47.42 5.46 16.39
CA GLU A 126 -46.29 5.95 17.19
C GLU A 126 -45.04 5.11 16.98
N GLN A 127 -45.16 3.78 17.03
CA GLN A 127 -44.03 2.88 16.77
C GLN A 127 -43.50 3.02 15.36
N LEU A 128 -44.36 3.09 14.35
CA LEU A 128 -43.98 3.31 12.96
C LEU A 128 -43.26 4.64 12.78
N ASN A 129 -43.80 5.72 13.35
CA ASN A 129 -43.21 7.07 13.28
C ASN A 129 -41.81 7.10 13.92
N ASN A 130 -41.62 6.43 15.06
CA ASN A 130 -40.32 6.34 15.74
C ASN A 130 -39.30 5.63 14.86
N LEU A 131 -39.67 4.53 14.19
CA LEU A 131 -38.76 3.83 13.25
C LEU A 131 -38.41 4.68 12.02
N ILE A 132 -39.38 5.36 11.42
CA ILE A 132 -39.17 6.26 10.28
C ILE A 132 -38.28 7.44 10.70
N ASN A 133 -38.54 8.06 11.83
CA ASN A 133 -37.76 9.19 12.35
C ASN A 133 -36.32 8.79 12.70
N GLY A 134 -36.09 7.52 13.11
CA GLY A 134 -34.78 6.96 13.38
C GLY A 134 -33.93 6.66 12.14
N LYS A 135 -34.52 6.80 10.94
CA LYS A 135 -33.84 6.50 9.64
C LYS A 135 -32.45 7.14 9.53
N ASN A 136 -32.35 8.46 9.77
CA ASN A 136 -31.08 9.19 9.61
C ASN A 136 -30.01 8.72 10.61
N GLN A 137 -30.41 8.38 11.83
CA GLN A 137 -29.49 7.83 12.81
C GLN A 137 -29.00 6.44 12.37
N MET A 138 -29.87 5.60 11.84
CA MET A 138 -29.53 4.26 11.40
C MET A 138 -28.57 4.28 10.21
N ILE A 139 -28.86 5.04 9.15
CA ILE A 139 -28.02 5.08 7.94
C ILE A 139 -26.62 5.64 8.21
N ASN A 140 -26.44 6.45 9.25
CA ASN A 140 -25.16 6.97 9.70
C ASN A 140 -24.47 6.10 10.75
N SER A 141 -25.09 5.00 11.17
CA SER A 141 -24.52 4.08 12.15
C SER A 141 -23.50 3.14 11.52
N SER A 142 -22.52 2.71 12.32
CA SER A 142 -21.55 1.67 11.91
C SER A 142 -22.25 0.38 11.49
N LYS A 143 -23.39 0.06 12.15
CA LYS A 143 -24.23 -1.10 11.84
C LYS A 143 -24.73 -1.11 10.40
N PHE A 144 -25.05 0.08 9.85
CA PHE A 144 -25.53 0.23 8.48
C PHE A 144 -24.38 0.47 7.49
N ILE A 145 -23.46 1.41 7.78
CA ILE A 145 -22.39 1.83 6.85
C ILE A 145 -21.50 0.64 6.47
N ASN A 146 -21.24 -0.25 7.43
CA ASN A 146 -20.34 -1.40 7.22
C ASN A 146 -21.07 -2.66 6.77
N GLU A 147 -22.38 -2.56 6.49
CA GLU A 147 -23.18 -3.67 6.01
C GLU A 147 -23.02 -3.87 4.50
N ASP A 148 -23.39 -5.05 4.00
CA ASP A 148 -23.43 -5.32 2.58
C ASP A 148 -24.60 -4.59 1.91
N ALA A 149 -24.41 -4.18 0.66
CA ALA A 149 -25.37 -3.37 -0.10
C ALA A 149 -26.80 -3.96 -0.14
N ASN A 150 -26.93 -5.30 -0.17
CA ASN A 150 -28.24 -5.97 -0.20
C ASN A 150 -29.05 -5.72 1.08
N GLN A 151 -28.44 -5.78 2.26
CA GLN A 151 -29.09 -5.52 3.55
C GLN A 151 -29.35 -4.02 3.75
N GLN A 152 -28.43 -3.16 3.31
CA GLN A 152 -28.65 -1.72 3.29
C GLN A 152 -29.88 -1.37 2.43
N GLN A 153 -30.01 -2.00 1.26
CA GLN A 153 -31.14 -1.80 0.36
C GLN A 153 -32.42 -2.36 0.95
N ALA A 154 -32.38 -3.53 1.61
CA ALA A 154 -33.54 -4.11 2.28
C ALA A 154 -34.10 -3.18 3.37
N TYR A 155 -33.24 -2.61 4.21
CA TYR A 155 -33.64 -1.60 5.20
C TYR A 155 -34.23 -0.36 4.53
N SER A 156 -33.56 0.16 3.51
CA SER A 156 -34.01 1.37 2.81
C SER A 156 -35.38 1.16 2.15
N ASN A 157 -35.62 0.00 1.56
CA ASN A 157 -36.90 -0.37 0.96
C ASN A 157 -38.01 -0.53 2.02
N ALA A 158 -37.70 -1.14 3.17
CA ALA A 158 -38.68 -1.28 4.27
C ALA A 158 -39.13 0.09 4.80
N ILE A 159 -38.20 1.01 5.00
CA ILE A 159 -38.47 2.39 5.40
C ILE A 159 -39.30 3.12 4.34
N ALA A 160 -38.87 3.04 3.06
CA ALA A 160 -39.58 3.71 1.96
C ALA A 160 -41.05 3.22 1.83
N SER A 161 -41.27 1.90 1.97
CA SER A 161 -42.60 1.30 1.97
C SER A 161 -43.46 1.81 3.14
N ALA A 162 -42.90 1.95 4.32
CA ALA A 162 -43.55 2.48 5.52
C ALA A 162 -43.85 3.99 5.36
N GLU A 163 -42.96 4.77 4.78
CA GLU A 163 -43.19 6.19 4.46
C GLU A 163 -44.35 6.37 3.46
N VAL A 164 -44.42 5.51 2.44
CA VAL A 164 -45.54 5.50 1.48
C VAL A 164 -46.85 5.15 2.20
N LEU A 165 -46.86 4.14 3.09
CA LEU A 165 -47.99 3.72 3.85
C LEU A 165 -48.50 4.83 4.78
N LYS A 166 -47.59 5.49 5.51
CA LYS A 166 -47.87 6.62 6.38
C LYS A 166 -48.45 7.83 5.61
N ASN A 167 -47.86 8.18 4.46
CA ASN A 167 -48.20 9.41 3.73
C ASN A 167 -49.40 9.25 2.78
N LYS A 168 -50.09 8.12 2.79
CA LYS A 168 -51.27 7.86 1.96
C LYS A 168 -52.41 8.78 2.37
N SER A 169 -52.64 9.84 1.60
CA SER A 169 -53.65 10.87 1.90
C SER A 169 -55.03 10.50 1.38
N GLN A 170 -55.15 9.73 0.30
CA GLN A 170 -56.40 9.15 -0.17
C GLN A 170 -56.49 7.69 0.28
N ASN A 171 -57.61 7.31 0.81
CA ASN A 171 -57.79 5.98 1.45
C ASN A 171 -56.66 5.65 2.43
N PRO A 172 -56.50 6.41 3.51
CA PRO A 172 -55.42 6.18 4.46
C PRO A 172 -55.54 4.77 5.06
N GLU A 173 -54.39 4.21 5.43
CA GLU A 173 -54.37 2.90 6.06
C GLU A 173 -54.88 3.00 7.50
N LEU A 174 -55.97 2.27 7.82
CA LEU A 174 -56.57 2.21 9.14
C LEU A 174 -56.43 0.81 9.74
N ASP A 175 -56.01 -0.19 8.95
CA ASP A 175 -55.82 -1.54 9.47
C ASP A 175 -54.51 -1.62 10.29
N LYS A 176 -54.68 -1.80 11.57
CA LYS A 176 -53.61 -1.99 12.53
C LYS A 176 -52.65 -3.10 12.11
N VAL A 177 -53.16 -4.22 11.57
CA VAL A 177 -52.33 -5.38 11.19
C VAL A 177 -51.37 -5.01 10.05
N THR A 178 -51.82 -4.25 9.07
CA THR A 178 -51.01 -3.77 7.96
C THR A 178 -49.90 -2.86 8.46
N ILE A 179 -50.17 -1.97 9.43
CA ILE A 179 -49.14 -1.10 10.04
C ILE A 179 -48.13 -1.93 10.85
N GLU A 180 -48.59 -2.90 11.66
CA GLU A 180 -47.74 -3.83 12.43
C GLU A 180 -46.83 -4.64 11.51
N GLN A 181 -47.28 -5.04 10.32
CA GLN A 181 -46.47 -5.74 9.35
C GLN A 181 -45.37 -4.86 8.79
N ALA A 182 -45.64 -3.58 8.53
CA ALA A 182 -44.62 -2.62 8.12
C ALA A 182 -43.55 -2.43 9.22
N ILE A 183 -43.96 -2.32 10.48
CA ILE A 183 -43.06 -2.26 11.64
C ILE A 183 -42.19 -3.52 11.72
N ASN A 184 -42.76 -4.70 11.56
CA ASN A 184 -42.03 -5.97 11.59
C ASN A 184 -41.03 -6.08 10.46
N ASN A 185 -41.37 -5.62 9.26
CA ASN A 185 -40.44 -5.59 8.12
C ASN A 185 -39.22 -4.69 8.38
N ILE A 186 -39.47 -3.49 8.96
CA ILE A 186 -38.37 -2.60 9.34
C ILE A 186 -37.49 -3.24 10.40
N ASN A 187 -38.09 -3.78 11.47
CA ASN A 187 -37.35 -4.41 12.56
C ASN A 187 -36.56 -5.63 12.08
N SER A 188 -37.11 -6.44 11.17
CA SER A 188 -36.41 -7.56 10.57
C SER A 188 -35.21 -7.08 9.75
N ALA A 189 -35.38 -6.02 8.95
CA ALA A 189 -34.26 -5.44 8.20
C ALA A 189 -33.18 -4.87 9.13
N ILE A 190 -33.55 -4.20 10.23
CA ILE A 190 -32.58 -3.72 11.25
C ILE A 190 -31.83 -4.86 11.91
N ASN A 191 -32.52 -5.96 12.24
CA ASN A 191 -31.89 -7.13 12.87
C ASN A 191 -30.92 -7.86 11.95
N ASN A 192 -31.16 -7.80 10.66
CA ASN A 192 -30.27 -8.38 9.65
C ASN A 192 -29.02 -7.53 9.34
N LEU A 193 -28.95 -6.29 9.85
CA LEU A 193 -27.75 -5.46 9.74
C LEU A 193 -26.69 -5.94 10.74
N ASN A 194 -25.53 -6.36 10.23
CA ASN A 194 -24.41 -6.87 11.01
C ASN A 194 -23.10 -6.10 10.73
N GLY A 195 -23.21 -4.84 10.27
CA GLY A 195 -22.06 -4.06 9.82
C GLY A 195 -20.95 -3.90 10.87
N GLU A 196 -21.29 -3.80 12.15
CA GLU A 196 -20.28 -3.72 13.23
C GLU A 196 -19.43 -5.00 13.31
N ALA A 197 -20.08 -6.18 13.27
CA ALA A 197 -19.36 -7.45 13.26
C ALA A 197 -18.52 -7.63 11.99
N LYS A 198 -19.02 -7.16 10.84
CA LYS A 198 -18.28 -7.18 9.58
C LYS A 198 -17.06 -6.25 9.60
N LEU A 199 -17.21 -5.05 10.21
CA LEU A 199 -16.06 -4.16 10.40
C LEU A 199 -15.01 -4.79 11.32
N THR A 200 -15.43 -5.37 12.44
CA THR A 200 -14.53 -6.08 13.37
C THR A 200 -13.78 -7.20 12.64
N LYS A 201 -14.51 -8.03 11.91
CA LYS A 201 -13.89 -9.11 11.12
C LYS A 201 -12.91 -8.59 10.06
N ALA A 202 -13.27 -7.52 9.34
CA ALA A 202 -12.39 -6.91 8.36
C ALA A 202 -11.09 -6.39 8.99
N LYS A 203 -11.18 -5.78 10.19
CA LYS A 203 -10.00 -5.33 10.96
C LYS A 203 -9.11 -6.50 11.36
N GLU A 204 -9.68 -7.56 11.92
CA GLU A 204 -8.94 -8.77 12.31
C GLU A 204 -8.20 -9.40 11.11
N ASP A 205 -8.88 -9.55 9.98
CA ASP A 205 -8.31 -10.12 8.76
C ASP A 205 -7.19 -9.23 8.18
N ALA A 206 -7.39 -7.91 8.23
CA ALA A 206 -6.38 -6.94 7.77
C ALA A 206 -5.14 -6.96 8.67
N VAL A 207 -5.31 -6.95 10.00
CA VAL A 207 -4.19 -7.05 10.97
C VAL A 207 -3.42 -8.35 10.76
N ALA A 208 -4.12 -9.48 10.61
CA ALA A 208 -3.48 -10.77 10.34
C ALA A 208 -2.69 -10.73 9.02
N SER A 209 -3.26 -10.12 7.98
CA SER A 209 -2.59 -9.96 6.68
C SER A 209 -1.35 -9.06 6.77
N ILE A 210 -1.43 -7.92 7.46
CA ILE A 210 -0.30 -6.98 7.65
C ILE A 210 0.82 -7.64 8.45
N ASN A 211 0.50 -8.40 9.49
CA ASN A 211 1.51 -9.11 10.29
C ASN A 211 2.31 -10.13 9.48
N ASN A 212 1.74 -10.69 8.42
CA ASN A 212 2.38 -11.64 7.51
C ASN A 212 3.21 -10.97 6.39
N LEU A 213 3.17 -9.64 6.23
CA LEU A 213 3.96 -8.92 5.24
C LEU A 213 5.45 -8.95 5.64
N SER A 214 6.29 -9.57 4.82
CA SER A 214 7.71 -9.83 5.16
C SER A 214 8.64 -8.65 4.89
N GLY A 215 8.26 -7.76 4.00
CA GLY A 215 9.04 -6.56 3.66
C GLY A 215 8.97 -5.48 4.73
N LEU A 216 7.81 -5.33 5.38
CA LEU A 216 7.61 -4.31 6.40
C LEU A 216 8.44 -4.56 7.66
N THR A 217 8.88 -3.48 8.28
CA THR A 217 9.48 -3.51 9.62
C THR A 217 8.40 -3.73 10.70
N ASN A 218 8.80 -4.08 11.91
CA ASN A 218 7.87 -4.22 13.03
C ASN A 218 7.19 -2.89 13.38
N GLU A 219 7.92 -1.78 13.27
CA GLU A 219 7.45 -0.43 13.52
C GLU A 219 6.41 0.00 12.48
N GLN A 220 6.64 -0.32 11.20
CA GLN A 220 5.66 -0.10 10.13
C GLN A 220 4.40 -0.92 10.37
N LYS A 221 4.52 -2.23 10.66
CA LYS A 221 3.38 -3.10 11.00
C LYS A 221 2.58 -2.56 12.18
N THR A 222 3.25 -2.08 13.20
CA THR A 222 2.59 -1.48 14.38
C THR A 222 1.75 -0.28 14.01
N LYS A 223 2.29 0.65 13.20
CA LYS A 223 1.56 1.83 12.74
C LYS A 223 0.40 1.48 11.81
N GLU A 224 0.61 0.57 10.87
CA GLU A 224 -0.44 0.11 9.95
C GLU A 224 -1.57 -0.61 10.69
N ASN A 225 -1.24 -1.47 11.67
CA ASN A 225 -2.24 -2.11 12.53
C ASN A 225 -3.03 -1.08 13.35
N GLN A 226 -2.37 -0.02 13.84
CA GLN A 226 -3.05 1.08 14.51
C GLN A 226 -4.01 1.79 13.54
N ALA A 227 -3.60 2.09 12.32
CA ALA A 227 -4.45 2.70 11.29
C ALA A 227 -5.67 1.82 10.95
N VAL A 228 -5.50 0.49 10.88
CA VAL A 228 -6.61 -0.46 10.74
C VAL A 228 -7.56 -0.35 11.92
N ASN A 229 -7.06 -0.34 13.16
CA ASN A 229 -7.89 -0.27 14.37
C ASN A 229 -8.66 1.06 14.47
N ASP A 230 -8.08 2.16 14.00
CA ASP A 230 -8.71 3.49 13.99
C ASP A 230 -9.74 3.67 12.88
N SER A 231 -9.74 2.80 11.88
CA SER A 231 -10.69 2.83 10.77
C SER A 231 -12.13 2.66 11.23
N GLN A 232 -13.04 3.47 10.70
CA GLN A 232 -14.47 3.46 11.04
C GLN A 232 -15.32 2.71 10.00
N THR A 233 -14.74 2.44 8.82
CA THR A 233 -15.42 1.74 7.74
C THR A 233 -14.58 0.61 7.17
N ARG A 234 -15.27 -0.40 6.58
CA ARG A 234 -14.61 -1.51 5.88
C ARG A 234 -13.77 -1.03 4.69
N ASP A 235 -14.20 0.04 4.03
CA ASP A 235 -13.45 0.64 2.92
C ASP A 235 -12.14 1.29 3.40
N GLN A 236 -12.15 1.96 4.56
CA GLN A 236 -10.94 2.49 5.17
C GLN A 236 -9.96 1.35 5.52
N VAL A 237 -10.46 0.27 6.12
CA VAL A 237 -9.65 -0.92 6.41
C VAL A 237 -9.03 -1.51 5.13
N ALA A 238 -9.83 -1.64 4.07
CA ALA A 238 -9.36 -2.15 2.78
C ALA A 238 -8.29 -1.25 2.15
N ASN A 239 -8.43 0.07 2.27
CA ASN A 239 -7.45 1.04 1.79
C ASN A 239 -6.13 0.91 2.55
N VAL A 240 -6.17 0.88 3.88
CA VAL A 240 -4.96 0.68 4.70
C VAL A 240 -4.25 -0.63 4.30
N LEU A 241 -4.99 -1.74 4.19
CA LEU A 241 -4.40 -3.02 3.80
C LEU A 241 -3.79 -2.99 2.39
N ARG A 242 -4.46 -2.32 1.43
CA ARG A 242 -3.93 -2.15 0.07
C ARG A 242 -2.62 -1.37 0.09
N ASP A 243 -2.58 -0.26 0.83
CA ASP A 243 -1.43 0.63 0.90
C ASP A 243 -0.27 -0.04 1.66
N SER A 244 -0.56 -0.79 2.73
CA SER A 244 0.42 -1.63 3.43
C SER A 244 1.06 -2.69 2.52
N LYS A 245 0.26 -3.36 1.66
CA LYS A 245 0.78 -4.33 0.69
C LYS A 245 1.67 -3.67 -0.37
N ALA A 246 1.29 -2.49 -0.83
CA ALA A 246 2.09 -1.72 -1.79
C ALA A 246 3.42 -1.25 -1.16
N LEU A 247 3.40 -0.81 0.09
CA LEU A 247 4.61 -0.47 0.84
C LEU A 247 5.50 -1.69 1.07
N ASP A 248 4.91 -2.83 1.44
CA ASP A 248 5.64 -4.10 1.61
C ASP A 248 6.46 -4.47 0.39
N GLN A 249 5.88 -4.33 -0.80
CA GLN A 249 6.54 -4.63 -2.07
C GLN A 249 7.75 -3.71 -2.33
N SER A 250 7.61 -2.42 -2.02
CA SER A 250 8.72 -1.47 -2.12
C SER A 250 9.81 -1.77 -1.08
N MET A 251 9.42 -2.11 0.15
CA MET A 251 10.34 -2.48 1.22
C MET A 251 11.10 -3.78 0.92
N GLN A 252 10.48 -4.77 0.29
CA GLN A 252 11.17 -5.98 -0.18
C GLN A 252 12.24 -5.60 -1.21
N THR A 253 11.89 -4.78 -2.20
CA THR A 253 12.85 -4.29 -3.20
C THR A 253 14.02 -3.54 -2.55
N LEU A 254 13.73 -2.67 -1.57
CA LEU A 254 14.77 -1.94 -0.84
C LEU A 254 15.70 -2.88 -0.08
N ARG A 255 15.16 -3.90 0.61
CA ARG A 255 15.95 -4.92 1.32
C ARG A 255 16.86 -5.69 0.37
N ASP A 256 16.35 -6.08 -0.79
CA ASP A 256 17.12 -6.81 -1.79
C ASP A 256 18.28 -5.94 -2.30
N LEU A 257 18.08 -4.66 -2.54
CA LEU A 257 19.14 -3.74 -2.96
C LEU A 257 20.22 -3.59 -1.86
N VAL A 258 19.81 -3.38 -0.62
CA VAL A 258 20.73 -3.25 0.52
C VAL A 258 21.50 -4.55 0.76
N ASN A 259 20.81 -5.70 0.77
CA ASN A 259 21.44 -7.00 0.97
C ASN A 259 22.41 -7.38 -0.17
N ASN A 260 22.21 -6.85 -1.36
CA ASN A 260 23.06 -7.11 -2.52
C ASN A 260 24.34 -6.24 -2.54
N GLN A 261 24.57 -5.36 -1.55
CA GLN A 261 25.72 -4.46 -1.49
C GLN A 261 27.05 -5.20 -1.67
N ASN A 262 27.27 -6.28 -0.92
CA ASN A 262 28.52 -7.05 -0.98
C ASN A 262 28.76 -7.67 -2.35
N VAL A 263 27.72 -8.07 -3.05
CA VAL A 263 27.84 -8.59 -4.42
C VAL A 263 28.27 -7.45 -5.37
N ILE A 264 27.68 -6.28 -5.24
CA ILE A 264 28.08 -5.11 -6.05
C ILE A 264 29.53 -4.71 -5.75
N HIS A 265 29.95 -4.68 -4.49
CA HIS A 265 31.32 -4.38 -4.09
C HIS A 265 32.35 -5.33 -4.71
N SER A 266 31.98 -6.58 -4.99
CA SER A 266 32.85 -7.56 -5.64
C SER A 266 32.91 -7.45 -7.17
N THR A 267 32.13 -6.56 -7.77
CA THR A 267 32.12 -6.36 -9.21
C THR A 267 33.23 -5.43 -9.69
N SER A 268 33.72 -5.66 -10.90
CA SER A 268 34.66 -4.75 -11.56
C SER A 268 34.10 -3.33 -11.69
N ASN A 269 32.80 -3.18 -11.86
CA ASN A 269 32.12 -1.87 -11.91
C ASN A 269 32.32 -1.06 -10.63
N TYR A 270 32.31 -1.73 -9.46
CA TYR A 270 32.51 -1.03 -8.21
C TYR A 270 34.00 -0.82 -7.90
N PHE A 271 34.82 -1.89 -7.84
CA PHE A 271 36.16 -1.71 -7.28
C PHE A 271 37.13 -1.04 -8.23
N ASN A 272 36.90 -1.01 -9.54
CA ASN A 272 37.63 -0.20 -10.51
C ASN A 272 37.07 1.22 -10.71
N GLU A 273 35.99 1.56 -9.96
CA GLU A 273 35.38 2.89 -10.03
C GLU A 273 36.17 3.92 -9.22
N ASP A 274 35.94 5.20 -9.51
CA ASP A 274 36.51 6.29 -8.74
C ASP A 274 35.84 6.42 -7.36
N SER A 275 36.57 6.93 -6.36
CA SER A 275 36.10 7.02 -4.98
C SER A 275 34.80 7.83 -4.83
N THR A 276 34.59 8.83 -5.67
CA THR A 276 33.38 9.67 -5.64
C THR A 276 32.12 8.84 -5.90
N GLN A 277 32.09 8.03 -6.95
CA GLN A 277 30.97 7.20 -7.33
C GLN A 277 30.76 6.04 -6.36
N LYS A 278 31.86 5.43 -5.86
CA LYS A 278 31.81 4.45 -4.78
C LYS A 278 31.11 5.02 -3.56
N ASN A 279 31.54 6.18 -3.08
CA ASN A 279 30.94 6.85 -1.93
C ASN A 279 29.47 7.22 -2.17
N THR A 280 29.12 7.64 -3.40
CA THR A 280 27.72 7.95 -3.76
C THR A 280 26.84 6.71 -3.64
N TYR A 281 27.32 5.56 -4.15
CA TYR A 281 26.61 4.30 -4.03
C TYR A 281 26.48 3.84 -2.57
N ASP A 282 27.57 3.87 -1.83
CA ASP A 282 27.59 3.44 -0.42
C ASP A 282 26.68 4.32 0.44
N ASN A 283 26.71 5.64 0.26
CA ASN A 283 25.82 6.56 0.96
C ASN A 283 24.35 6.32 0.62
N ALA A 284 24.03 5.97 -0.63
CA ALA A 284 22.65 5.64 -1.02
C ALA A 284 22.18 4.33 -0.35
N ILE A 285 23.04 3.33 -0.26
CA ILE A 285 22.76 2.07 0.47
C ILE A 285 22.60 2.33 1.97
N ASP A 286 23.50 3.12 2.57
CA ASP A 286 23.41 3.46 4.01
C ASP A 286 22.11 4.19 4.31
N ASN A 287 21.72 5.16 3.47
CA ASN A 287 20.42 5.81 3.59
C ASN A 287 19.28 4.81 3.49
N GLY A 288 19.30 3.90 2.52
CA GLY A 288 18.31 2.82 2.38
C GLY A 288 18.22 1.94 3.62
N SER A 289 19.36 1.62 4.23
CA SER A 289 19.44 0.82 5.46
C SER A 289 18.72 1.47 6.63
N THR A 290 18.66 2.83 6.70
CA THR A 290 17.95 3.55 7.76
C THR A 290 16.45 3.28 7.79
N TYR A 291 15.84 2.96 6.63
CA TYR A 291 14.42 2.58 6.53
C TYR A 291 14.16 1.12 6.90
N ILE A 292 15.19 0.28 6.95
CA ILE A 292 15.07 -1.14 7.28
C ILE A 292 15.30 -1.38 8.78
N THR A 293 16.39 -0.86 9.31
CA THR A 293 16.85 -1.12 10.69
C THR A 293 17.21 0.15 11.48
N GLY A 294 17.28 1.32 10.80
CA GLY A 294 17.71 2.57 11.38
C GLY A 294 16.57 3.47 11.87
N GLN A 295 16.85 4.76 11.95
CA GLN A 295 15.95 5.77 12.53
C GLN A 295 14.68 6.05 11.71
N HIS A 296 14.62 5.62 10.46
CA HIS A 296 13.48 5.79 9.56
C HIS A 296 12.67 4.50 9.34
N ASN A 297 12.88 3.48 10.15
CA ASN A 297 12.25 2.16 10.02
C ASN A 297 10.72 2.15 10.21
N SER A 298 10.13 3.28 10.59
CA SER A 298 8.68 3.46 10.75
C SER A 298 8.06 4.34 9.66
N GLU A 299 8.78 4.64 8.57
CA GLU A 299 8.27 5.42 7.44
C GLU A 299 7.19 4.64 6.69
N LEU A 300 6.03 5.24 6.50
CA LEU A 300 4.88 4.66 5.81
C LEU A 300 4.67 5.23 4.40
N ASN A 301 5.33 6.33 4.06
CA ASN A 301 5.18 6.92 2.75
C ASN A 301 5.93 6.09 1.69
N LYS A 302 5.18 5.30 0.94
CA LYS A 302 5.70 4.49 -0.15
C LYS A 302 6.55 5.30 -1.14
N SER A 303 6.15 6.55 -1.44
CA SER A 303 6.89 7.40 -2.38
C SER A 303 8.31 7.71 -1.88
N THR A 304 8.49 7.90 -0.57
CA THR A 304 9.82 8.09 0.04
C THR A 304 10.70 6.85 -0.15
N ILE A 305 10.14 5.67 0.05
CA ILE A 305 10.84 4.40 -0.17
C ILE A 305 11.19 4.23 -1.65
N ASP A 306 10.25 4.48 -2.56
CA ASP A 306 10.49 4.38 -4.01
C ASP A 306 11.56 5.36 -4.49
N GLN A 307 11.62 6.57 -3.95
CA GLN A 307 12.69 7.54 -4.22
C GLN A 307 14.06 7.02 -3.75
N THR A 308 14.12 6.42 -2.58
CA THR A 308 15.35 5.81 -2.05
C THR A 308 15.81 4.65 -2.95
N ILE A 309 14.90 3.79 -3.38
CA ILE A 309 15.17 2.72 -4.35
C ILE A 309 15.75 3.30 -5.66
N SER A 310 15.13 4.38 -6.16
CA SER A 310 15.60 5.05 -7.38
C SER A 310 17.00 5.63 -7.22
N GLN A 311 17.30 6.26 -6.08
CA GLN A 311 18.62 6.79 -5.76
C GLN A 311 19.71 5.70 -5.75
N ILE A 312 19.43 4.57 -5.10
CA ILE A 312 20.34 3.42 -5.08
C ILE A 312 20.58 2.89 -6.48
N ASN A 313 19.52 2.70 -7.27
CA ASN A 313 19.66 2.21 -8.64
C ASN A 313 20.43 3.18 -9.55
N THR A 314 20.20 4.48 -9.39
CA THR A 314 20.96 5.51 -10.13
C THR A 314 22.44 5.43 -9.76
N ALA A 315 22.76 5.46 -8.47
CA ALA A 315 24.14 5.39 -8.00
C ALA A 315 24.83 4.07 -8.42
N LYS A 316 24.11 2.95 -8.42
CA LYS A 316 24.60 1.66 -8.93
C LYS A 316 24.90 1.71 -10.44
N ASN A 317 24.00 2.30 -11.21
CA ASN A 317 24.15 2.38 -12.67
C ASN A 317 25.27 3.35 -13.08
N ASP A 318 25.64 4.29 -12.21
CA ASP A 318 26.76 5.22 -12.42
C ASP A 318 28.13 4.60 -12.12
N LEU A 319 28.19 3.33 -11.70
CA LEU A 319 29.42 2.57 -11.52
C LEU A 319 29.88 2.03 -12.87
N HIS A 320 30.92 2.63 -13.42
CA HIS A 320 31.51 2.31 -14.74
C HIS A 320 32.97 1.79 -14.65
N GLY A 321 33.34 1.24 -13.49
CA GLY A 321 34.72 0.80 -13.25
C GLY A 321 35.24 -0.22 -14.25
N ALA A 322 34.40 -1.12 -14.74
CA ALA A 322 34.82 -2.08 -15.78
C ALA A 322 35.17 -1.39 -17.10
N GLU A 323 34.41 -0.37 -17.50
CA GLU A 323 34.71 0.45 -18.70
C GLU A 323 35.97 1.26 -18.50
N LYS A 324 36.17 1.81 -17.29
CA LYS A 324 37.42 2.55 -16.95
C LYS A 324 38.61 1.63 -16.98
N LEU A 325 38.52 0.42 -16.46
CA LEU A 325 39.60 -0.57 -16.58
C LEU A 325 39.92 -0.88 -18.05
N GLN A 326 38.93 -1.08 -18.90
CA GLN A 326 39.16 -1.35 -20.32
C GLN A 326 39.83 -0.15 -21.05
N ARG A 327 39.41 1.07 -20.73
CA ARG A 327 40.01 2.27 -21.25
C ARG A 327 41.49 2.40 -20.82
N ASP A 328 41.75 2.17 -19.53
CA ASP A 328 43.11 2.28 -18.99
C ASP A 328 44.03 1.21 -19.58
N LYS A 329 43.57 -0.04 -19.82
CA LYS A 329 44.27 -1.08 -20.58
C LYS A 329 44.57 -0.63 -22.02
N GLY A 330 43.59 -0.06 -22.72
CA GLY A 330 43.77 0.45 -24.07
C GLY A 330 44.84 1.54 -24.14
N THR A 331 44.82 2.47 -23.19
CA THR A 331 45.80 3.55 -23.07
C THR A 331 47.21 2.99 -22.77
N ALA A 332 47.31 2.07 -21.80
CA ALA A 332 48.59 1.45 -21.46
C ALA A 332 49.20 0.67 -22.63
N ASN A 333 48.40 -0.14 -23.34
CA ASN A 333 48.87 -0.86 -24.53
C ASN A 333 49.36 0.10 -25.63
N GLN A 334 48.65 1.21 -25.84
CA GLN A 334 49.09 2.22 -26.79
C GLN A 334 50.42 2.84 -26.36
N GLU A 335 50.65 3.15 -25.10
CA GLU A 335 51.89 3.67 -24.58
C GLU A 335 53.02 2.62 -24.71
N ILE A 336 52.79 1.34 -24.36
CA ILE A 336 53.76 0.25 -24.52
C ILE A 336 54.17 0.09 -25.98
N GLY A 337 53.20 0.16 -26.91
CA GLY A 337 53.49 0.11 -28.35
C GLY A 337 54.47 1.20 -28.82
N GLN A 338 54.50 2.36 -28.14
CA GLN A 338 55.38 3.48 -28.42
C GLN A 338 56.77 3.39 -27.75
N LEU A 339 57.04 2.42 -26.88
CA LEU A 339 58.31 2.24 -26.21
C LEU A 339 59.40 1.74 -27.22
N GLY A 340 60.18 2.67 -27.75
CA GLY A 340 61.01 2.43 -28.89
C GLY A 340 62.26 1.56 -28.62
N TYR A 341 62.60 1.29 -27.37
CA TYR A 341 63.81 0.49 -27.04
C TYR A 341 63.49 -0.97 -26.72
N LEU A 342 62.18 -1.28 -26.43
CA LEU A 342 61.73 -2.66 -26.31
C LEU A 342 61.74 -3.34 -27.71
N ASN A 343 62.02 -4.65 -27.73
CA ASN A 343 61.73 -5.45 -28.91
C ASN A 343 60.23 -5.85 -28.97
N ASP A 344 59.76 -6.33 -30.14
CA ASP A 344 58.33 -6.68 -30.31
C ASP A 344 57.88 -7.79 -29.37
N PRO A 345 58.64 -8.87 -29.10
CA PRO A 345 58.27 -9.84 -28.09
C PRO A 345 58.14 -9.27 -26.67
N GLN A 346 59.00 -8.32 -26.25
CA GLN A 346 58.89 -7.64 -24.97
C GLN A 346 57.62 -6.80 -24.90
N LYS A 347 57.32 -6.02 -25.94
CA LYS A 347 56.05 -5.25 -26.02
C LYS A 347 54.84 -6.17 -25.90
N SER A 348 54.80 -7.25 -26.69
CA SER A 348 53.67 -8.19 -26.68
C SER A 348 53.49 -8.88 -25.31
N ALA A 349 54.58 -9.17 -24.60
CA ALA A 349 54.51 -9.75 -23.26
C ALA A 349 53.97 -8.73 -22.23
N GLU A 350 54.48 -7.47 -22.27
CA GLU A 350 53.99 -6.42 -21.39
C GLU A 350 52.52 -6.06 -21.67
N GLU A 351 52.09 -5.99 -22.93
CA GLU A 351 50.69 -5.84 -23.33
C GLU A 351 49.84 -7.00 -22.81
N SER A 352 50.35 -8.22 -22.77
CA SER A 352 49.64 -9.38 -22.23
C SER A 352 49.46 -9.28 -20.72
N LEU A 353 50.43 -8.75 -19.98
CA LEU A 353 50.32 -8.47 -18.54
C LEU A 353 49.24 -7.40 -18.27
N VAL A 354 49.26 -6.29 -19.02
CA VAL A 354 48.24 -5.25 -18.95
C VAL A 354 46.85 -5.82 -19.24
N ASN A 355 46.72 -6.64 -20.29
CA ASN A 355 45.43 -7.24 -20.65
C ASN A 355 44.96 -8.24 -19.62
N GLY A 356 45.82 -8.92 -18.89
CA GLY A 356 45.55 -9.84 -17.79
C GLY A 356 45.15 -9.14 -16.49
N SER A 357 45.36 -7.84 -16.34
CA SER A 357 45.09 -7.09 -15.11
C SER A 357 43.59 -7.07 -14.80
N ASN A 358 43.22 -7.18 -13.53
CA ASN A 358 41.86 -7.12 -13.03
C ASN A 358 41.51 -5.77 -12.38
N THR A 359 42.55 -4.97 -12.09
CA THR A 359 42.41 -3.65 -11.47
C THR A 359 43.15 -2.58 -12.29
N ARG A 360 42.67 -1.34 -12.15
CA ARG A 360 43.34 -0.17 -12.75
C ARG A 360 44.75 0.06 -12.17
N SER A 361 44.94 -0.29 -10.89
CA SER A 361 46.23 -0.22 -10.23
C SER A 361 47.24 -1.22 -10.83
N GLU A 362 46.82 -2.47 -11.12
CA GLU A 362 47.66 -3.44 -11.82
C GLU A 362 48.05 -2.96 -13.22
N VAL A 363 47.10 -2.34 -13.97
CA VAL A 363 47.38 -1.75 -15.26
C VAL A 363 48.48 -0.68 -15.16
N GLU A 364 48.36 0.23 -14.18
CA GLU A 364 49.37 1.29 -13.94
C GLU A 364 50.72 0.69 -13.53
N GLU A 365 50.73 -0.34 -12.68
CA GLU A 365 51.94 -1.04 -12.25
C GLU A 365 52.68 -1.66 -13.45
N HIS A 366 51.99 -2.47 -14.28
CA HIS A 366 52.60 -3.08 -15.47
C HIS A 366 53.08 -2.05 -16.50
N LEU A 367 52.33 -0.95 -16.71
CA LEU A 367 52.79 0.14 -17.56
C LEU A 367 54.07 0.78 -17.03
N ASN A 368 54.21 0.98 -15.74
CA ASN A 368 55.40 1.55 -15.12
C ASN A 368 56.58 0.57 -15.17
N GLU A 369 56.34 -0.73 -15.02
CA GLU A 369 57.33 -1.78 -15.23
C GLU A 369 57.83 -1.79 -16.68
N ALA A 370 56.95 -1.74 -17.68
CA ALA A 370 57.30 -1.66 -19.10
C ALA A 370 58.12 -0.40 -19.42
N LYS A 371 57.79 0.76 -18.85
CA LYS A 371 58.58 1.99 -18.99
C LYS A 371 59.96 1.85 -18.36
N SER A 372 60.05 1.20 -17.21
CA SER A 372 61.33 0.95 -16.53
C SER A 372 62.23 -0.03 -17.32
N LEU A 373 61.61 -1.10 -17.85
CA LEU A 373 62.29 -2.05 -18.76
C LEU A 373 62.81 -1.36 -20.03
N ASN A 374 61.99 -0.49 -20.63
CA ASN A 374 62.40 0.29 -21.80
C ASN A 374 63.66 1.15 -21.54
N ASN A 375 63.75 1.77 -20.35
CA ASN A 375 64.95 2.52 -19.97
C ASN A 375 66.20 1.64 -19.81
N ALA A 376 66.08 0.45 -19.23
CA ALA A 376 67.18 -0.50 -19.11
C ALA A 376 67.62 -0.99 -20.49
N MET A 377 66.64 -1.32 -21.35
CA MET A 377 66.91 -1.71 -22.75
C MET A 377 67.58 -0.60 -23.54
N LYS A 378 67.16 0.67 -23.29
CA LYS A 378 67.86 1.81 -23.90
C LYS A 378 69.34 1.81 -23.53
N GLN A 379 69.66 1.71 -22.26
CA GLN A 379 71.09 1.72 -21.81
C GLN A 379 71.84 0.53 -22.36
N LEU A 380 71.24 -0.66 -22.44
CA LEU A 380 71.89 -1.83 -23.03
C LEU A 380 72.15 -1.66 -24.52
N ARG A 381 71.18 -1.11 -25.29
CA ARG A 381 71.37 -0.81 -26.75
C ARG A 381 72.38 0.25 -26.98
N ASP A 382 72.38 1.33 -26.19
CA ASP A 382 73.39 2.39 -26.30
C ASP A 382 74.80 1.81 -26.05
N LYS A 383 74.95 0.90 -25.05
CA LYS A 383 76.24 0.26 -24.78
C LYS A 383 76.68 -0.68 -25.91
N VAL A 384 75.77 -1.50 -26.43
CA VAL A 384 76.02 -2.38 -27.58
C VAL A 384 76.40 -1.59 -28.84
N ALA A 385 75.81 -0.39 -29.03
CA ALA A 385 76.16 0.48 -30.20
C ALA A 385 77.61 0.93 -30.22
N GLU A 386 78.35 0.96 -29.09
CA GLU A 386 79.75 1.26 -28.99
C GLU A 386 80.65 0.18 -29.62
N LYS A 387 80.14 -1.03 -29.93
CA LYS A 387 80.90 -2.24 -30.33
C LYS A 387 81.90 -1.98 -31.43
N THR A 388 81.54 -1.18 -32.45
CA THR A 388 82.43 -0.92 -33.59
C THR A 388 83.59 -0.08 -33.13
N ASN A 389 83.39 0.95 -32.35
CA ASN A 389 84.44 1.79 -31.82
C ASN A 389 85.33 1.06 -30.86
N VAL A 390 84.76 0.21 -29.97
CA VAL A 390 85.57 -0.60 -29.06
C VAL A 390 86.46 -1.60 -29.81
N LYS A 391 85.89 -2.37 -30.73
CA LYS A 391 86.67 -3.34 -31.53
C LYS A 391 87.74 -2.73 -32.42
N GLN A 392 87.62 -1.47 -32.77
CA GLN A 392 88.66 -0.72 -33.53
C GLN A 392 89.67 0.02 -32.62
N SER A 393 89.42 0.01 -31.32
CA SER A 393 90.30 0.69 -30.38
C SER A 393 91.64 -0.05 -30.18
N SER A 394 92.63 0.68 -29.78
CA SER A 394 93.91 0.10 -29.38
C SER A 394 93.76 -0.81 -28.16
N ASP A 395 92.78 -0.50 -27.25
CA ASP A 395 92.55 -1.28 -26.10
C ASP A 395 92.06 -2.69 -26.45
N TYR A 396 91.25 -2.84 -27.49
CA TYR A 396 90.76 -4.16 -27.92
C TYR A 396 91.82 -4.86 -28.80
N ILE A 397 92.37 -4.17 -29.80
CA ILE A 397 93.25 -4.81 -30.83
C ILE A 397 94.52 -5.38 -30.21
N ASN A 398 95.11 -4.67 -29.27
CA ASN A 398 96.39 -5.02 -28.67
C ASN A 398 96.28 -5.80 -27.34
N ASP A 399 95.04 -6.16 -26.93
CA ASP A 399 94.85 -6.87 -25.69
C ASP A 399 95.07 -8.38 -25.86
N SER A 400 95.00 -9.09 -24.69
CA SER A 400 95.04 -10.54 -24.64
C SER A 400 93.80 -11.17 -25.29
N THR A 401 93.93 -12.33 -25.86
CA THR A 401 92.83 -13.10 -26.46
C THR A 401 91.77 -13.49 -25.38
N GLU A 402 92.15 -13.48 -24.10
CA GLU A 402 91.25 -13.74 -22.98
C GLU A 402 90.31 -12.56 -22.77
N HIS A 403 90.82 -11.32 -22.67
CA HIS A 403 90.01 -10.13 -22.50
C HIS A 403 89.14 -9.84 -23.75
N GLN A 404 89.71 -9.99 -24.95
CA GLN A 404 88.95 -9.87 -26.21
C GLN A 404 87.77 -10.85 -26.23
N ARG A 405 88.03 -12.12 -25.87
CA ARG A 405 86.94 -13.13 -25.77
C ARG A 405 85.90 -12.80 -24.70
N GLY A 406 86.38 -12.33 -23.52
CA GLY A 406 85.47 -11.87 -22.46
C GLY A 406 84.53 -10.77 -22.89
N TYR A 407 85.05 -9.75 -23.59
CA TYR A 407 84.25 -8.70 -24.17
C TYR A 407 83.32 -9.19 -25.27
N ASP A 408 83.78 -10.03 -26.20
CA ASP A 408 82.95 -10.61 -27.26
C ASP A 408 81.80 -11.48 -26.71
N GLN A 409 82.05 -12.25 -25.64
CA GLN A 409 81.00 -13.04 -25.00
C GLN A 409 79.96 -12.16 -24.30
N ALA A 410 80.40 -11.16 -23.54
CA ALA A 410 79.47 -10.23 -22.87
C ALA A 410 78.66 -9.43 -23.91
N LEU A 411 79.26 -9.01 -25.00
CA LEU A 411 78.58 -8.37 -26.12
C LEU A 411 77.54 -9.29 -26.76
N GLN A 412 77.88 -10.55 -27.02
CA GLN A 412 76.95 -11.52 -27.60
C GLN A 412 75.77 -11.78 -26.69
N GLU A 413 75.99 -11.89 -25.36
CA GLU A 413 74.92 -12.05 -24.38
C GLU A 413 74.00 -10.84 -24.36
N ALA A 414 74.50 -9.60 -24.43
CA ALA A 414 73.73 -8.38 -24.54
C ALA A 414 72.88 -8.34 -25.84
N GLU A 415 73.56 -8.71 -27.01
CA GLU A 415 72.88 -8.76 -28.31
C GLU A 415 71.78 -9.83 -28.34
N ASN A 416 71.94 -10.97 -27.63
CA ASN A 416 70.93 -11.99 -27.53
C ASN A 416 69.67 -11.45 -26.89
N ILE A 417 69.70 -10.68 -25.75
CA ILE A 417 68.57 -10.02 -25.15
C ILE A 417 67.91 -9.03 -26.12
N ILE A 418 68.69 -8.22 -26.81
CA ILE A 418 68.13 -7.22 -27.74
C ILE A 418 67.39 -7.86 -28.91
N ASN A 419 67.81 -9.01 -29.37
CA ASN A 419 67.29 -9.69 -30.56
C ASN A 419 66.48 -10.91 -30.27
N GLU A 420 66.11 -11.15 -28.98
CA GLU A 420 65.37 -12.28 -28.56
C GLU A 420 63.94 -12.29 -29.14
N ILE A 421 63.49 -13.41 -29.70
CA ILE A 421 62.22 -13.54 -30.40
C ILE A 421 61.28 -14.49 -29.64
N GLY A 422 61.76 -15.52 -28.97
CA GLY A 422 60.99 -16.60 -28.46
C GLY A 422 60.52 -16.47 -26.98
N ASN A 423 61.40 -16.00 -26.12
CA ASN A 423 61.16 -15.90 -24.68
C ASN A 423 61.76 -14.60 -24.14
N PRO A 424 61.07 -13.47 -24.32
CA PRO A 424 61.65 -12.17 -24.06
C PRO A 424 61.99 -11.96 -22.60
N THR A 425 63.20 -11.44 -22.34
CA THR A 425 63.63 -11.04 -21.00
C THR A 425 62.84 -9.79 -20.58
N LEU A 426 61.98 -9.96 -19.54
CA LEU A 426 61.22 -8.87 -18.93
C LEU A 426 61.79 -8.42 -17.58
N ASN A 427 62.80 -9.16 -17.07
CA ASN A 427 63.42 -8.83 -15.80
C ASN A 427 64.44 -7.70 -16.00
N LYS A 428 64.09 -6.49 -15.60
CA LYS A 428 64.95 -5.31 -15.63
C LYS A 428 66.32 -5.58 -14.99
N SER A 429 66.38 -6.25 -13.84
CA SER A 429 67.64 -6.51 -13.12
C SER A 429 68.55 -7.42 -13.93
N GLU A 430 68.07 -8.33 -14.74
CA GLU A 430 68.86 -9.19 -15.63
C GLU A 430 69.46 -8.38 -16.76
N ILE A 431 68.73 -7.45 -17.36
CA ILE A 431 69.22 -6.54 -18.39
C ILE A 431 70.29 -5.62 -17.82
N GLU A 432 70.09 -5.04 -16.64
CA GLU A 432 71.04 -4.21 -15.93
C GLU A 432 72.33 -5.01 -15.58
N GLN A 433 72.23 -6.29 -15.22
CA GLN A 433 73.33 -7.18 -14.96
C GLN A 433 74.14 -7.42 -16.26
N LYS A 434 73.48 -7.65 -17.42
CA LYS A 434 74.15 -7.81 -18.70
C LYS A 434 74.84 -6.54 -19.17
N LEU A 435 74.21 -5.40 -18.94
CA LEU A 435 74.82 -4.08 -19.17
C LEU A 435 76.10 -3.93 -18.33
N GLN A 436 76.04 -4.27 -17.03
CA GLN A 436 77.20 -4.18 -16.15
C GLN A 436 78.34 -5.13 -16.59
N GLN A 437 77.98 -6.40 -16.93
CA GLN A 437 78.94 -7.39 -17.43
C GLN A 437 79.65 -6.90 -18.70
N LEU A 438 78.91 -6.32 -19.67
CA LEU A 438 79.50 -5.74 -20.88
C LEU A 438 80.38 -4.52 -20.56
N THR A 439 79.99 -3.70 -19.62
CA THR A 439 80.78 -2.52 -19.21
C THR A 439 82.01 -2.94 -18.48
N ASP A 440 82.01 -3.93 -17.63
CA ASP A 440 83.17 -4.44 -16.91
C ASP A 440 84.17 -5.11 -17.88
N ALA A 441 83.66 -5.91 -18.84
CA ALA A 441 84.47 -6.53 -19.86
C ALA A 441 85.15 -5.49 -20.79
N GLN A 442 84.43 -4.42 -21.11
CA GLN A 442 85.05 -3.30 -21.87
C GLN A 442 86.14 -2.57 -21.07
N ASN A 443 85.85 -2.33 -19.76
CA ASN A 443 86.85 -1.68 -18.88
C ASN A 443 88.05 -2.55 -18.56
N ALA A 444 87.95 -3.88 -18.72
CA ALA A 444 89.06 -4.83 -18.57
C ALA A 444 90.03 -4.80 -19.78
N LEU A 445 89.65 -4.22 -20.89
CA LEU A 445 90.54 -4.08 -22.08
C LEU A 445 91.67 -3.13 -21.78
N GLN A 446 92.91 -3.62 -21.92
CA GLN A 446 94.16 -2.90 -21.59
C GLN A 446 95.15 -2.84 -22.76
N GLY A 447 94.69 -3.12 -23.97
CA GLY A 447 95.57 -3.23 -25.13
C GLY A 447 96.38 -2.00 -25.40
N SER A 448 95.90 -0.79 -25.15
CA SER A 448 96.67 0.45 -25.26
C SER A 448 97.90 0.45 -24.28
N HIS A 449 97.67 0.01 -23.05
CA HIS A 449 98.73 -0.11 -22.04
C HIS A 449 99.70 -1.20 -22.41
N LEU A 450 99.22 -2.39 -22.81
CA LEU A 450 100.08 -3.49 -23.25
C LEU A 450 100.92 -3.10 -24.45
N LEU A 451 100.39 -2.37 -25.40
CA LEU A 451 101.12 -1.85 -26.52
C LEU A 451 102.24 -0.88 -26.10
N GLU A 452 101.92 0.02 -25.15
CA GLU A 452 102.94 0.98 -24.66
C GLU A 452 104.04 0.25 -23.86
N GLU A 453 103.66 -0.76 -23.03
CA GLU A 453 104.64 -1.61 -22.35
C GLU A 453 105.50 -2.37 -23.33
N ALA A 454 104.91 -2.98 -24.37
CA ALA A 454 105.64 -3.67 -25.42
C ALA A 454 106.62 -2.75 -26.14
N LYS A 455 106.23 -1.52 -26.47
CA LYS A 455 107.08 -0.49 -27.09
C LYS A 455 108.28 -0.11 -26.21
N ASN A 456 107.99 0.12 -24.90
CA ASN A 456 109.02 0.47 -23.93
C ASN A 456 110.04 -0.66 -23.75
N ASN A 457 109.50 -1.94 -23.65
CA ASN A 457 110.38 -3.12 -23.59
C ASN A 457 111.25 -3.23 -24.86
N ALA A 458 110.67 -3.05 -26.04
CA ALA A 458 111.39 -3.06 -27.31
C ALA A 458 112.50 -1.97 -27.36
N ILE A 459 112.13 -0.75 -26.92
CA ILE A 459 113.11 0.37 -26.83
C ILE A 459 114.25 0.01 -25.85
N THR A 460 113.85 -0.59 -24.70
CA THR A 460 114.87 -1.00 -23.73
C THR A 460 115.82 -2.07 -24.27
N GLU A 461 115.30 -3.03 -25.03
CA GLU A 461 116.12 -4.08 -25.65
C GLU A 461 116.98 -3.51 -26.78
N ILE A 462 116.43 -2.58 -27.59
CA ILE A 462 117.18 -1.89 -28.61
C ILE A 462 118.35 -1.11 -28.02
N ASN A 463 118.12 -0.43 -26.88
CA ASN A 463 119.20 0.35 -26.20
C ASN A 463 120.27 -0.53 -25.62
N LYS A 464 120.10 -1.82 -25.37
CA LYS A 464 121.11 -2.82 -24.92
C LYS A 464 122.05 -3.29 -26.08
N LEU A 465 121.69 -3.04 -27.35
CA LEU A 465 122.49 -3.51 -28.50
C LEU A 465 123.71 -2.61 -28.66
N THR A 466 124.90 -3.05 -28.26
CA THR A 466 126.18 -2.32 -28.25
C THR A 466 126.79 -2.08 -29.64
N ALA A 467 126.31 -2.80 -30.63
CA ALA A 467 126.79 -2.66 -32.02
C ALA A 467 126.06 -1.55 -32.83
N LEU A 468 125.01 -0.92 -32.34
CA LEU A 468 124.25 0.13 -32.97
C LEU A 468 124.78 1.49 -32.57
N ASN A 469 124.88 2.45 -33.52
CA ASN A 469 125.12 3.83 -33.21
C ASN A 469 123.88 4.59 -32.78
N ASP A 470 123.96 5.82 -32.30
CA ASP A 470 122.84 6.58 -31.75
C ASP A 470 121.75 6.88 -32.78
N ALA A 471 122.07 7.11 -34.04
CA ALA A 471 121.09 7.32 -35.13
C ALA A 471 120.35 6.02 -35.50
N GLN A 472 120.90 4.84 -35.27
CA GLN A 472 120.29 3.55 -35.51
C GLN A 472 119.36 3.14 -34.35
N ARG A 473 119.49 3.71 -33.11
CA ARG A 473 118.62 3.48 -31.94
C ARG A 473 117.38 4.38 -31.92
N GLN A 474 117.39 5.56 -32.59
CA GLN A 474 116.28 6.45 -32.73
C GLN A 474 115.24 5.94 -33.75
#